data_a7be2644bbb7a8fd90b24e74f896d6a3
#
_entry.id   a7be2644bbb7a8fd90b24e74f896d6a3
#
_cell.length_a   1.000
_cell.length_b   1.000
_cell.length_c   1.000
_cell.angle_alpha   90.00
_cell.angle_beta   90.00
_cell.angle_gamma   90.00
#
_symmetry.space_group_name_H-M   'P 1'
#
loop_
_entity.id
_entity.type
_entity.pdbx_description
1 polymer ?
#
loop_
_entity_poly.entity_id
_entity_poly.type
_entity_poly.pdbx_seq_one_letter_code
_entity_poly.pdbx_strand_id
1 'polypeptide(L)'
;MRVYVLSLGDMDVEENDLISVTNKEESKVISIPTWALLIEHQNGKILFDTGRKDHELLKKELLKCNVVPEQIDTVVLSHLHFDHAGNIDLFKNATIYVQNKELEECINNGDKPYNRGAYVKNPMILHNKWKIIDGEYRLMEGVTLIPFYGHTKGLQGILIELKHQNILVCSDACYTSRNLGPSIIHPGFLNDIENYDKSLEKIQKIKKAKNAWIMI
;
A
#
# COMPACT_ATOMS: atom_id res chain seq x y z
N MET A 1 -14.40 -15.20 3.66
CA MET A 1 -13.21 -14.36 3.53
C MET A 1 -12.62 -14.16 4.91
N ARG A 2 -11.29 -14.29 5.08
CA ARG A 2 -10.53 -13.99 6.30
C ARG A 2 -9.41 -13.02 5.93
N VAL A 3 -9.06 -12.13 6.85
CA VAL A 3 -8.00 -11.13 6.66
C VAL A 3 -7.03 -11.24 7.82
N TYR A 4 -5.74 -11.30 7.50
CA TYR A 4 -4.65 -11.37 8.47
C TYR A 4 -3.68 -10.23 8.25
N VAL A 5 -3.25 -9.60 9.33
CA VAL A 5 -2.17 -8.60 9.31
C VAL A 5 -0.86 -9.32 9.54
N LEU A 6 0.06 -9.21 8.61
CA LEU A 6 1.42 -9.75 8.71
C LEU A 6 2.34 -8.63 9.18
N SER A 7 2.99 -8.81 10.34
CA SER A 7 3.93 -7.83 10.89
C SER A 7 5.30 -8.01 10.23
N LEU A 8 5.75 -6.99 9.51
CA LEU A 8 7.00 -7.02 8.74
C LEU A 8 8.12 -6.19 9.39
N GLY A 9 8.04 -6.04 10.73
CA GLY A 9 9.00 -5.29 11.52
C GLY A 9 8.71 -3.79 11.52
N ASP A 10 9.67 -3.03 12.05
CA ASP A 10 9.57 -1.60 12.17
C ASP A 10 10.54 -0.90 11.22
N MET A 11 10.22 0.33 10.87
CA MET A 11 11.05 1.19 10.03
C MET A 11 11.19 2.57 10.69
N ASP A 12 12.43 3.05 10.75
CA ASP A 12 12.70 4.40 11.24
C ASP A 12 12.49 5.41 10.12
N VAL A 13 11.69 6.42 10.39
CA VAL A 13 11.34 7.50 9.45
C VAL A 13 11.41 8.86 10.16
N GLU A 14 11.60 9.91 9.38
CA GLU A 14 11.42 11.27 9.88
C GLU A 14 9.93 11.53 10.15
N GLU A 15 9.59 12.01 11.35
CA GLU A 15 8.19 12.34 11.71
C GLU A 15 7.56 13.29 10.68
N ASN A 16 8.38 14.23 10.14
CA ASN A 16 7.94 15.17 9.12
C ASN A 16 7.50 14.47 7.81
N ASP A 17 8.00 13.29 7.50
CA ASP A 17 7.57 12.56 6.30
C ASP A 17 6.13 12.05 6.42
N LEU A 18 5.66 11.78 7.63
CA LEU A 18 4.29 11.32 7.90
C LEU A 18 3.33 12.46 8.22
N ILE A 19 3.83 13.47 8.94
CA ILE A 19 3.07 14.62 9.41
C ILE A 19 3.96 15.84 9.27
N SER A 20 3.67 16.72 8.31
CA SER A 20 4.45 17.93 8.11
C SER A 20 4.42 18.82 9.36
N VAL A 21 5.56 18.97 10.01
CA VAL A 21 5.72 19.86 11.15
C VAL A 21 6.13 21.25 10.69
N THR A 22 5.73 22.29 11.42
CA THR A 22 6.00 23.69 11.07
C THR A 22 7.48 24.03 11.13
N ASN A 23 8.23 23.38 12.03
CA ASN A 23 9.67 23.52 12.15
C ASN A 23 10.36 22.18 11.86
N LYS A 24 10.99 22.07 10.69
CA LYS A 24 11.68 20.84 10.27
C LYS A 24 12.87 20.48 11.15
N GLU A 25 13.49 21.45 11.82
CA GLU A 25 14.60 21.20 12.76
C GLU A 25 14.13 20.48 14.04
N GLU A 26 12.83 20.48 14.31
CA GLU A 26 12.20 19.75 15.41
C GLU A 26 11.73 18.33 15.02
N SER A 27 11.84 17.96 13.73
CA SER A 27 11.49 16.62 13.26
C SER A 27 12.34 15.56 13.96
N LYS A 28 11.69 14.51 14.42
CA LYS A 28 12.34 13.40 15.12
C LYS A 28 12.30 12.17 14.24
N VAL A 29 13.29 11.32 14.41
CA VAL A 29 13.22 9.95 13.89
C VAL A 29 12.27 9.16 14.81
N ILE A 30 11.27 8.56 14.22
CA ILE A 30 10.30 7.71 14.90
C ILE A 30 10.26 6.34 14.22
N SER A 31 9.98 5.31 15.01
CA SER A 31 9.83 3.94 14.50
C SER A 31 8.36 3.66 14.22
N ILE A 32 8.05 3.22 13.00
CA ILE A 32 6.70 2.87 12.57
C ILE A 32 6.62 1.40 12.17
N PRO A 33 5.51 0.70 12.45
CA PRO A 33 5.34 -0.66 12.02
C PRO A 33 5.15 -0.74 10.50
N THR A 34 5.79 -1.72 9.86
CA THR A 34 5.51 -2.10 8.49
C THR A 34 4.68 -3.39 8.48
N TRP A 35 3.75 -3.50 7.55
CA TRP A 35 2.82 -4.64 7.48
C TRP A 35 2.39 -4.94 6.05
N ALA A 36 1.87 -6.14 5.87
CA ALA A 36 1.15 -6.57 4.68
C ALA A 36 -0.17 -7.23 5.09
N LEU A 37 -1.12 -7.37 4.17
CA LEU A 37 -2.36 -8.10 4.44
C LEU A 37 -2.46 -9.36 3.60
N LEU A 38 -2.69 -10.48 4.28
CA LEU A 38 -3.11 -11.71 3.62
C LEU A 38 -4.64 -11.81 3.68
N ILE A 39 -5.26 -11.95 2.51
CA ILE A 39 -6.71 -12.10 2.36
C ILE A 39 -6.98 -13.49 1.79
N GLU A 40 -7.60 -14.35 2.59
CA GLU A 40 -8.07 -15.66 2.13
C GLU A 40 -9.50 -15.53 1.60
N HIS A 41 -9.63 -15.56 0.30
CA HIS A 41 -10.89 -15.57 -0.42
C HIS A 41 -11.20 -16.97 -0.96
N GLN A 42 -12.49 -17.29 -1.19
CA GLN A 42 -12.89 -18.58 -1.77
C GLN A 42 -12.26 -18.86 -3.14
N ASN A 43 -11.89 -17.84 -3.88
CA ASN A 43 -11.33 -17.91 -5.23
C ASN A 43 -9.81 -17.75 -5.27
N GLY A 44 -9.12 -17.78 -4.12
CA GLY A 44 -7.66 -17.67 -4.05
C GLY A 44 -7.15 -16.83 -2.88
N LYS A 45 -5.83 -16.73 -2.77
CA LYS A 45 -5.16 -15.96 -1.74
C LYS A 45 -4.57 -14.69 -2.34
N ILE A 46 -4.89 -13.55 -1.71
CA ILE A 46 -4.42 -12.24 -2.11
C ILE A 46 -3.45 -11.74 -1.03
N LEU A 47 -2.32 -11.23 -1.44
CA LEU A 47 -1.41 -10.47 -0.58
C LEU A 47 -1.45 -9.00 -1.02
N PHE A 48 -1.78 -8.10 -0.10
CA PHE A 48 -1.70 -6.65 -0.31
C PHE A 48 -0.41 -6.14 0.31
N ASP A 49 0.47 -5.62 -0.53
CA ASP A 49 1.87 -5.26 -0.29
C ASP A 49 2.77 -6.43 0.12
N THR A 50 4.07 -6.23 0.06
CA THR A 50 5.07 -7.27 0.32
C THR A 50 6.14 -6.86 1.33
N GLY A 51 6.09 -5.62 1.82
CA GLY A 51 7.07 -5.09 2.76
C GLY A 51 8.44 -4.79 2.14
N ARG A 52 9.38 -4.40 3.00
CA ARG A 52 10.80 -4.23 2.64
C ARG A 52 11.41 -5.57 2.26
N LYS A 53 12.54 -5.52 1.55
CA LYS A 53 13.31 -6.71 1.16
C LYS A 53 13.79 -7.50 2.38
N ASP A 54 12.99 -8.47 2.78
CA ASP A 54 13.29 -9.47 3.81
C ASP A 54 12.42 -10.72 3.56
N HIS A 55 12.94 -11.62 2.74
CA HIS A 55 12.24 -12.85 2.38
C HIS A 55 11.96 -13.75 3.58
N GLU A 56 12.90 -13.82 4.53
CA GLU A 56 12.78 -14.75 5.66
C GLU A 56 11.70 -14.28 6.64
N LEU A 57 11.63 -12.97 6.90
CA LEU A 57 10.58 -12.41 7.74
C LEU A 57 9.20 -12.63 7.11
N LEU A 58 9.04 -12.29 5.82
CA LEU A 58 7.75 -12.43 5.14
C LEU A 58 7.29 -13.91 5.07
N LYS A 59 8.20 -14.86 4.75
CA LYS A 59 7.90 -16.29 4.79
C LYS A 59 7.45 -16.75 6.19
N LYS A 60 8.15 -16.30 7.23
CA LYS A 60 7.82 -16.61 8.62
C LYS A 60 6.42 -16.12 8.98
N GLU A 61 6.06 -14.89 8.59
CA GLU A 61 4.73 -14.34 8.87
C GLU A 61 3.62 -15.06 8.08
N LEU A 62 3.85 -15.38 6.82
CA LEU A 62 2.93 -16.20 6.02
C LEU A 62 2.73 -17.60 6.65
N LEU A 63 3.81 -18.21 7.15
CA LEU A 63 3.74 -19.53 7.76
C LEU A 63 2.89 -19.57 9.04
N LYS A 64 2.81 -18.46 9.80
CA LYS A 64 1.88 -18.34 10.94
C LYS A 64 0.41 -18.47 10.52
N CYS A 65 0.11 -18.16 9.26
CA CYS A 65 -1.22 -18.34 8.65
C CYS A 65 -1.34 -19.69 7.91
N ASN A 66 -0.36 -20.60 8.04
CA ASN A 66 -0.26 -21.85 7.29
C ASN A 66 -0.23 -21.64 5.77
N VAL A 67 0.41 -20.59 5.31
CA VAL A 67 0.55 -20.22 3.89
C VAL A 67 2.03 -20.11 3.53
N VAL A 68 2.38 -20.57 2.33
CA VAL A 68 3.71 -20.37 1.73
C VAL A 68 3.59 -19.47 0.51
N PRO A 69 4.65 -18.77 0.10
CA PRO A 69 4.61 -17.82 -1.02
C PRO A 69 4.03 -18.40 -2.32
N GLU A 70 4.30 -19.67 -2.60
CA GLU A 70 3.85 -20.37 -3.80
C GLU A 70 2.33 -20.55 -3.88
N GLN A 71 1.63 -20.40 -2.75
CA GLN A 71 0.17 -20.49 -2.62
C GLN A 71 -0.53 -19.13 -2.76
N ILE A 72 0.22 -18.04 -2.95
CA ILE A 72 -0.34 -16.72 -3.21
C ILE A 72 -0.62 -16.62 -4.72
N ASP A 73 -1.89 -16.43 -5.05
CA ASP A 73 -2.36 -16.34 -6.44
C ASP A 73 -2.27 -14.91 -6.98
N THR A 74 -2.41 -13.95 -6.08
CA THR A 74 -2.51 -12.53 -6.42
C THR A 74 -1.71 -11.70 -5.42
N VAL A 75 -0.87 -10.83 -5.92
CA VAL A 75 -0.26 -9.75 -5.14
C VAL A 75 -0.82 -8.42 -5.65
N VAL A 76 -1.31 -7.60 -4.76
CA VAL A 76 -1.71 -6.22 -5.04
C VAL A 76 -0.70 -5.30 -4.42
N LEU A 77 -0.07 -4.46 -5.21
CA LEU A 77 0.83 -3.45 -4.70
C LEU A 77 0.06 -2.13 -4.58
N SER A 78 0.08 -1.56 -3.38
CA SER A 78 -0.46 -0.22 -3.16
C SER A 78 0.29 0.78 -4.03
N HIS A 79 1.62 0.70 -4.01
CA HIS A 79 2.53 1.46 -4.85
C HIS A 79 3.91 0.76 -4.92
N LEU A 80 4.88 1.35 -5.62
CA LEU A 80 6.16 0.69 -5.91
C LEU A 80 7.33 1.22 -5.08
N HIS A 81 7.09 1.76 -3.88
CA HIS A 81 8.16 2.06 -2.94
C HIS A 81 8.73 0.76 -2.35
N PHE A 82 10.00 0.82 -1.93
CA PHE A 82 10.78 -0.34 -1.51
C PHE A 82 10.21 -1.06 -0.28
N ASP A 83 9.50 -0.34 0.57
CA ASP A 83 8.88 -0.85 1.79
C ASP A 83 7.49 -1.48 1.57
N HIS A 84 6.93 -1.36 0.36
CA HIS A 84 5.71 -2.03 -0.08
C HIS A 84 5.96 -3.12 -1.11
N ALA A 85 6.94 -2.94 -2.00
CA ALA A 85 7.19 -3.79 -3.15
C ALA A 85 8.52 -4.58 -3.06
N GLY A 86 9.17 -4.60 -1.90
CA GLY A 86 10.54 -5.12 -1.74
C GLY A 86 10.70 -6.62 -1.97
N ASN A 87 9.64 -7.41 -1.78
CA ASN A 87 9.70 -8.88 -1.89
C ASN A 87 8.88 -9.45 -3.06
N ILE A 88 8.63 -8.68 -4.12
CA ILE A 88 7.83 -9.11 -5.29
C ILE A 88 8.38 -10.41 -5.89
N ASP A 89 9.70 -10.54 -5.96
CA ASP A 89 10.41 -11.67 -6.56
C ASP A 89 10.18 -13.02 -5.83
N LEU A 90 9.61 -12.98 -4.64
CA LEU A 90 9.25 -14.17 -3.87
C LEU A 90 8.01 -14.89 -4.43
N PHE A 91 7.09 -14.15 -5.09
CA PHE A 91 5.75 -14.62 -5.45
C PHE A 91 5.64 -15.07 -6.92
N LYS A 92 6.50 -15.98 -7.36
CA LYS A 92 6.65 -16.40 -8.77
C LYS A 92 5.38 -16.91 -9.44
N ASN A 93 4.43 -17.43 -8.66
CA ASN A 93 3.16 -17.95 -9.19
C ASN A 93 2.07 -16.87 -9.29
N ALA A 94 2.16 -15.82 -8.49
CA ALA A 94 1.15 -14.78 -8.39
C ALA A 94 1.07 -13.89 -9.63
N THR A 95 -0.10 -13.29 -9.84
CA THR A 95 -0.25 -12.13 -10.72
C THR A 95 -0.12 -10.85 -9.89
N ILE A 96 0.74 -9.93 -10.30
CA ILE A 96 0.99 -8.66 -9.61
C ILE A 96 0.09 -7.58 -10.19
N TYR A 97 -0.76 -6.99 -9.36
CA TYR A 97 -1.65 -5.88 -9.75
C TYR A 97 -1.06 -4.54 -9.34
N VAL A 98 -0.99 -3.61 -10.27
CA VAL A 98 -0.49 -2.25 -10.07
C VAL A 98 -1.22 -1.27 -10.97
N GLN A 99 -1.38 -0.01 -10.54
CA GLN A 99 -1.91 1.05 -11.40
C GLN A 99 -0.90 1.44 -12.49
N ASN A 100 -1.40 1.73 -13.69
CA ASN A 100 -0.57 2.15 -14.83
C ASN A 100 0.31 3.36 -14.48
N LYS A 101 -0.28 4.39 -13.88
CA LYS A 101 0.45 5.61 -13.48
C LYS A 101 1.58 5.34 -12.49
N GLU A 102 1.43 4.35 -11.62
CA GLU A 102 2.47 3.95 -10.67
C GLU A 102 3.66 3.30 -11.37
N LEU A 103 3.36 2.37 -12.26
CA LEU A 103 4.40 1.68 -13.02
C LEU A 103 5.15 2.65 -13.94
N GLU A 104 4.44 3.54 -14.64
CA GLU A 104 5.04 4.57 -15.50
C GLU A 104 5.94 5.52 -14.69
N GLU A 105 5.49 5.97 -13.51
CA GLU A 105 6.30 6.84 -12.65
C GLU A 105 7.55 6.13 -12.15
N CYS A 106 7.42 4.90 -11.67
CA CYS A 106 8.55 4.09 -11.22
C CYS A 106 9.60 3.89 -12.32
N ILE A 107 9.17 3.54 -13.53
CA ILE A 107 10.10 3.26 -14.66
C ILE A 107 10.75 4.54 -15.17
N ASN A 108 9.98 5.61 -15.36
CA ASN A 108 10.46 6.80 -16.05
C ASN A 108 11.11 7.82 -15.10
N ASN A 109 10.71 7.84 -13.84
CA ASN A 109 11.06 8.88 -12.89
C ASN A 109 11.51 8.36 -11.51
N GLY A 110 11.53 7.05 -11.27
CA GLY A 110 11.85 6.48 -9.95
C GLY A 110 13.20 6.95 -9.38
N ASP A 111 14.18 7.20 -10.23
CA ASP A 111 15.51 7.71 -9.85
C ASP A 111 15.58 9.24 -9.72
N LYS A 112 14.48 9.97 -9.96
CA LYS A 112 14.50 11.44 -9.83
C LYS A 112 14.63 11.87 -8.37
N PRO A 113 15.33 12.99 -8.09
CA PRO A 113 15.60 13.45 -6.72
C PRO A 113 14.34 13.64 -5.85
N TYR A 114 13.21 14.06 -6.44
CA TYR A 114 11.97 14.27 -5.71
C TYR A 114 11.35 12.95 -5.18
N ASN A 115 11.70 11.81 -5.79
CA ASN A 115 11.30 10.48 -5.32
C ASN A 115 12.24 9.93 -4.24
N ARG A 116 13.31 10.63 -3.90
CA ARG A 116 14.22 10.34 -2.76
C ARG A 116 14.75 8.90 -2.74
N GLY A 117 14.78 8.21 -3.90
CA GLY A 117 15.23 6.81 -4.00
C GLY A 117 14.25 5.79 -3.41
N ALA A 118 13.00 6.17 -3.20
CA ALA A 118 12.01 5.30 -2.58
C ALA A 118 11.52 4.15 -3.48
N TYR A 119 11.55 4.33 -4.79
CA TYR A 119 11.07 3.30 -5.73
C TYR A 119 11.97 2.06 -5.81
N VAL A 120 11.35 0.87 -5.94
CA VAL A 120 12.07 -0.35 -6.29
C VAL A 120 12.71 -0.21 -7.68
N LYS A 121 13.92 -0.75 -7.83
CA LYS A 121 14.62 -0.69 -9.12
C LYS A 121 14.14 -1.80 -10.05
N ASN A 122 13.88 -1.45 -11.32
CA ASN A 122 13.55 -2.40 -12.38
C ASN A 122 12.45 -3.40 -12.01
N PRO A 123 11.24 -2.95 -11.61
CA PRO A 123 10.18 -3.84 -11.12
C PRO A 123 9.81 -4.93 -12.13
N MET A 124 9.87 -4.64 -13.43
CA MET A 124 9.56 -5.60 -14.50
C MET A 124 10.53 -6.78 -14.57
N ILE A 125 11.76 -6.62 -14.06
CA ILE A 125 12.75 -7.72 -13.99
C ILE A 125 12.46 -8.60 -12.76
N LEU A 126 11.93 -8.03 -11.69
CA LEU A 126 11.65 -8.75 -10.46
C LEU A 126 10.52 -9.76 -10.62
N HIS A 127 9.61 -9.52 -11.56
CA HIS A 127 8.46 -10.39 -11.82
C HIS A 127 8.01 -10.30 -13.28
N ASN A 128 7.37 -11.37 -13.79
CA ASN A 128 6.97 -11.48 -15.20
C ASN A 128 5.43 -11.52 -15.43
N LYS A 129 4.63 -11.60 -14.37
CA LYS A 129 3.17 -11.68 -14.47
C LYS A 129 2.53 -10.42 -13.90
N TRP A 130 2.53 -9.34 -14.67
CA TRP A 130 1.92 -8.08 -14.30
C TRP A 130 0.52 -7.94 -14.88
N LYS A 131 -0.42 -7.47 -14.06
CA LYS A 131 -1.73 -6.97 -14.47
C LYS A 131 -1.77 -5.47 -14.18
N ILE A 132 -1.53 -4.71 -15.22
CA ILE A 132 -1.59 -3.24 -15.18
C ILE A 132 -3.05 -2.85 -15.28
N ILE A 133 -3.52 -2.04 -14.34
CA ILE A 133 -4.90 -1.54 -14.27
C ILE A 133 -4.92 -0.02 -14.29
N ASP A 134 -6.05 0.57 -14.66
CA ASP A 134 -6.24 2.02 -14.63
C ASP A 134 -7.58 2.34 -13.96
N GLY A 135 -7.50 3.08 -12.85
CA GLY A 135 -8.66 3.43 -12.04
C GLY A 135 -9.14 2.35 -11.08
N GLU A 136 -10.41 2.41 -10.73
CA GLU A 136 -11.05 1.45 -9.82
C GLU A 136 -11.21 0.08 -10.50
N TYR A 137 -10.87 -0.98 -9.77
CA TYR A 137 -10.88 -2.32 -10.33
C TYR A 137 -11.47 -3.34 -9.34
N ARG A 138 -12.56 -3.99 -9.72
CA ARG A 138 -13.12 -5.10 -8.94
C ARG A 138 -12.27 -6.35 -9.14
N LEU A 139 -11.45 -6.68 -8.16
CA LEU A 139 -10.53 -7.82 -8.21
C LEU A 139 -11.26 -9.16 -8.08
N MET A 140 -12.12 -9.25 -7.07
CA MET A 140 -12.95 -10.42 -6.76
C MET A 140 -14.26 -9.94 -6.13
N GLU A 141 -15.18 -10.84 -5.85
CA GLU A 141 -16.40 -10.51 -5.10
C GLU A 141 -16.03 -10.01 -3.70
N GLY A 142 -16.51 -8.80 -3.34
CA GLY A 142 -16.18 -8.17 -2.06
C GLY A 142 -14.75 -7.63 -1.95
N VAL A 143 -13.97 -7.57 -3.04
CA VAL A 143 -12.61 -7.01 -3.04
C VAL A 143 -12.45 -6.05 -4.23
N THR A 144 -12.25 -4.78 -3.91
CA THR A 144 -12.11 -3.71 -4.93
C THR A 144 -10.84 -2.90 -4.68
N LEU A 145 -10.03 -2.72 -5.72
CA LEU A 145 -8.87 -1.85 -5.73
C LEU A 145 -9.32 -0.43 -6.08
N ILE A 146 -8.87 0.55 -5.30
CA ILE A 146 -9.34 1.92 -5.40
C ILE A 146 -8.15 2.87 -5.44
N PRO A 147 -7.98 3.68 -6.50
CA PRO A 147 -6.89 4.64 -6.57
C PRO A 147 -7.07 5.78 -5.56
N PHE A 148 -5.96 6.10 -4.87
CA PHE A 148 -5.80 7.19 -3.92
C PHE A 148 -4.51 7.94 -4.25
N TYR A 149 -4.52 8.67 -5.36
CA TYR A 149 -3.35 9.38 -5.86
C TYR A 149 -2.90 10.50 -4.93
N GLY A 150 -1.61 10.84 -4.96
CA GLY A 150 -1.05 11.99 -4.23
C GLY A 150 0.26 11.70 -3.53
N HIS A 151 0.34 10.65 -2.70
CA HIS A 151 1.62 10.18 -2.16
C HIS A 151 2.55 9.76 -3.30
N THR A 152 2.06 8.87 -4.16
CA THR A 152 2.64 8.63 -5.49
C THR A 152 1.58 8.92 -6.57
N LYS A 153 1.99 8.91 -7.84
CA LYS A 153 1.06 9.17 -8.95
C LYS A 153 0.02 8.08 -9.16
N GLY A 154 0.30 6.86 -8.70
CA GLY A 154 -0.54 5.70 -8.94
C GLY A 154 -0.89 4.91 -7.69
N LEU A 155 -0.69 5.47 -6.48
CA LEU A 155 -1.06 4.78 -5.25
C LEU A 155 -2.52 4.33 -5.27
N GLN A 156 -2.76 3.11 -4.82
CA GLN A 156 -4.07 2.51 -4.63
C GLN A 156 -4.23 1.87 -3.26
N GLY A 157 -5.45 1.86 -2.76
CA GLY A 157 -5.86 1.09 -1.60
C GLY A 157 -6.75 -0.08 -1.99
N ILE A 158 -7.28 -0.78 -0.99
CA ILE A 158 -8.17 -1.92 -1.18
C ILE A 158 -9.38 -1.82 -0.24
N LEU A 159 -10.58 -1.98 -0.80
CA LEU A 159 -11.82 -2.16 -0.04
C LEU A 159 -12.13 -3.65 0.06
N ILE A 160 -12.33 -4.12 1.29
CA ILE A 160 -12.65 -5.52 1.61
C ILE A 160 -14.03 -5.52 2.28
N GLU A 161 -15.03 -6.08 1.60
CA GLU A 161 -16.40 -6.16 2.08
C GLU A 161 -16.64 -7.52 2.77
N LEU A 162 -16.60 -7.52 4.09
CA LEU A 162 -16.82 -8.70 4.91
C LEU A 162 -18.29 -8.77 5.38
N LYS A 163 -18.73 -9.93 5.83
CA LYS A 163 -20.12 -10.15 6.28
C LYS A 163 -20.60 -9.17 7.35
N HIS A 164 -19.71 -8.76 8.27
CA HIS A 164 -20.07 -7.95 9.44
C HIS A 164 -19.39 -6.60 9.47
N GLN A 165 -18.30 -6.41 8.76
CA GLN A 165 -17.51 -5.19 8.78
C GLN A 165 -16.73 -5.02 7.48
N ASN A 166 -16.83 -3.85 6.88
CA ASN A 166 -15.99 -3.49 5.74
C ASN A 166 -14.68 -2.86 6.22
N ILE A 167 -13.60 -3.14 5.50
CA ILE A 167 -12.27 -2.61 5.78
C ILE A 167 -11.80 -1.85 4.54
N LEU A 168 -11.40 -0.60 4.73
CA LEU A 168 -10.75 0.20 3.72
C LEU A 168 -9.29 0.39 4.11
N VAL A 169 -8.39 -0.22 3.37
CA VAL A 169 -6.95 -0.06 3.55
C VAL A 169 -6.48 1.05 2.64
N CYS A 170 -5.93 2.10 3.22
CA CYS A 170 -5.55 3.31 2.49
C CYS A 170 -4.07 3.34 2.11
N SER A 171 -3.22 2.49 2.75
CA SER A 171 -1.77 2.57 2.61
C SER A 171 -1.30 4.02 2.82
N ASP A 172 -0.29 4.46 2.14
CA ASP A 172 0.34 5.78 2.28
C ASP A 172 -0.51 6.97 1.79
N ALA A 173 -1.75 6.72 1.38
CA ALA A 173 -2.73 7.80 1.25
C ALA A 173 -3.17 8.38 2.61
N CYS A 174 -2.88 7.68 3.71
CA CYS A 174 -3.17 8.14 5.05
C CYS A 174 -2.29 7.40 6.06
N TYR A 175 -1.31 8.06 6.64
CA TYR A 175 -0.39 7.46 7.63
C TYR A 175 -0.94 7.47 9.05
N THR A 176 -1.73 8.47 9.38
CA THR A 176 -2.24 8.69 10.74
C THR A 176 -3.65 9.26 10.72
N SER A 177 -4.35 9.15 11.84
CA SER A 177 -5.66 9.81 12.02
C SER A 177 -5.61 11.33 11.85
N ARG A 178 -4.42 11.96 12.02
CA ARG A 178 -4.22 13.41 11.82
C ARG A 178 -4.30 13.82 10.35
N ASN A 179 -4.00 12.89 9.42
CA ASN A 179 -4.20 13.15 8.00
C ASN A 179 -5.69 13.15 7.61
N LEU A 180 -6.56 12.48 8.40
CA LEU A 180 -8.01 12.38 8.16
C LEU A 180 -8.85 13.26 9.08
N GLY A 181 -8.26 13.99 9.97
CA GLY A 181 -8.93 14.80 10.98
C GLY A 181 -9.63 16.03 10.41
N PRO A 182 -10.35 16.79 11.26
CA PRO A 182 -11.03 18.04 10.87
C PRO A 182 -10.01 19.13 10.45
N SER A 183 -8.78 19.04 10.97
CA SER A 183 -7.63 19.85 10.53
C SER A 183 -6.64 18.91 9.90
N ILE A 184 -6.71 18.76 8.57
CA ILE A 184 -5.81 17.90 7.79
C ILE A 184 -4.37 18.39 7.95
N ILE A 185 -3.49 17.49 8.35
CA ILE A 185 -2.04 17.73 8.33
C ILE A 185 -1.46 16.83 7.25
N HIS A 186 -0.89 17.46 6.22
CA HIS A 186 -0.28 16.74 5.11
C HIS A 186 1.04 16.09 5.54
N PRO A 187 1.42 14.96 4.93
CA PRO A 187 2.78 14.42 5.07
C PRO A 187 3.80 15.33 4.36
N GLY A 188 5.04 15.30 4.84
CA GLY A 188 6.14 16.04 4.22
C GLY A 188 6.74 15.33 3.00
N PHE A 189 6.47 14.04 2.85
CA PHE A 189 6.81 13.28 1.64
C PHE A 189 5.54 13.03 0.82
N LEU A 190 5.32 13.87 -0.18
CA LEU A 190 4.11 13.90 -0.98
C LEU A 190 4.43 14.36 -2.39
N ASN A 191 3.92 13.65 -3.39
CA ASN A 191 4.17 13.93 -4.81
C ASN A 191 3.23 15.01 -5.36
N ASP A 192 1.94 14.97 -4.97
CA ASP A 192 0.89 15.83 -5.49
C ASP A 192 -0.17 16.11 -4.41
N ILE A 193 -0.13 17.32 -3.84
CA ILE A 193 -1.00 17.73 -2.74
C ILE A 193 -2.47 17.80 -3.16
N GLU A 194 -2.75 18.26 -4.39
CA GLU A 194 -4.13 18.41 -4.88
C GLU A 194 -4.80 17.04 -5.05
N ASN A 195 -4.10 16.08 -5.63
CA ASN A 195 -4.59 14.71 -5.75
C ASN A 195 -4.65 13.99 -4.40
N TYR A 196 -3.75 14.31 -3.47
CA TYR A 196 -3.81 13.81 -2.11
C TYR A 196 -5.08 14.25 -1.40
N ASP A 197 -5.43 15.53 -1.45
CA ASP A 197 -6.67 16.06 -0.85
C ASP A 197 -7.92 15.40 -1.44
N LYS A 198 -7.97 15.23 -2.77
CA LYS A 198 -9.06 14.50 -3.44
C LYS A 198 -9.15 13.05 -2.95
N SER A 199 -8.01 12.43 -2.68
CA SER A 199 -7.94 11.06 -2.14
C SER A 199 -8.46 10.98 -0.71
N LEU A 200 -8.11 11.94 0.15
CA LEU A 200 -8.64 12.01 1.52
C LEU A 200 -10.17 12.20 1.53
N GLU A 201 -10.69 13.08 0.67
CA GLU A 201 -12.15 13.22 0.51
C GLU A 201 -12.81 11.93 0.04
N LYS A 202 -12.20 11.23 -0.92
CA LYS A 202 -12.69 9.95 -1.43
C LYS A 202 -12.71 8.89 -0.33
N ILE A 203 -11.64 8.80 0.48
CA ILE A 203 -11.56 7.90 1.63
C ILE A 203 -12.70 8.16 2.60
N GLN A 204 -12.97 9.42 2.96
CA GLN A 204 -14.06 9.78 3.86
C GLN A 204 -15.45 9.44 3.29
N LYS A 205 -15.66 9.67 2.00
CA LYS A 205 -16.91 9.30 1.30
C LYS A 205 -17.12 7.78 1.33
N ILE A 206 -16.10 6.99 1.03
CA ILE A 206 -16.18 5.52 1.05
C ILE A 206 -16.40 5.02 2.48
N LYS A 207 -15.65 5.54 3.47
CA LYS A 207 -15.83 5.21 4.88
C LYS A 207 -17.29 5.34 5.30
N LYS A 208 -17.90 6.48 4.98
CA LYS A 208 -19.31 6.75 5.32
C LYS A 208 -20.28 5.86 4.54
N ALA A 209 -20.12 5.76 3.22
CA ALA A 209 -21.03 5.03 2.35
C ALA A 209 -21.02 3.52 2.59
N LYS A 210 -19.88 2.96 2.94
CA LYS A 210 -19.65 1.54 3.16
C LYS A 210 -19.61 1.15 4.64
N ASN A 211 -19.75 2.09 5.56
CA ASN A 211 -19.51 1.87 6.99
C ASN A 211 -18.20 1.10 7.22
N ALA A 212 -17.12 1.56 6.58
CA ALA A 212 -15.84 0.85 6.60
C ALA A 212 -14.94 1.34 7.73
N TRP A 213 -14.21 0.42 8.36
CA TRP A 213 -13.04 0.77 9.15
C TRP A 213 -11.90 1.18 8.22
N ILE A 214 -11.24 2.27 8.56
CA ILE A 214 -10.02 2.66 7.86
C ILE A 214 -8.84 2.00 8.55
N MET A 215 -8.05 1.29 7.77
CA MET A 215 -6.75 0.76 8.16
C MET A 215 -5.67 1.66 7.52
N ILE A 216 -4.83 2.22 8.38
CA ILE A 216 -3.74 3.15 8.08
C ILE A 216 -2.44 2.59 8.60
#